data_7c1ae6e4f9e7b33d748d400f45e820de
#
_entry.id   7c1ae6e4f9e7b33d748d400f45e820de
#
_cell.length_a   1.000
_cell.length_b   1.000
_cell.length_c   1.000
_cell.angle_alpha   90.00
_cell.angle_beta   90.00
_cell.angle_gamma   90.00
#
_symmetry.space_group_name_H-M   'P 1'
#
loop_
_entity.id
_entity.type
_entity.pdbx_description
1 polymer ?
#
loop_
_entity_poly.entity_id
_entity_poly.type
_entity_poly.pdbx_seq_one_letter_code
_entity_poly.pdbx_strand_id
1 'polypeptide(L)'
;MGFGFMSKELEKFSRYSNKYLGYNRISEDIAIAALKSDAHYRNIAKLMNEDRERYEKEIGVLPGFKVYESVANFILIKYPIELKEALQKAFAEQSYKVKFMNEPDINTHLRITLGCPEQNRIVIDTIKEIASK
;
A
#
# COMPACT_ATOMS: atom_id res chain seq x y z
N MET A 1 -15.24 5.30 -6.02
CA MET A 1 -15.86 5.10 -7.34
C MET A 1 -15.29 3.83 -7.94
N GLY A 2 -16.11 3.04 -8.62
CA GLY A 2 -15.68 1.86 -9.38
C GLY A 2 -16.03 2.04 -10.85
N PHE A 3 -15.30 1.37 -11.72
CA PHE A 3 -15.60 1.30 -13.14
C PHE A 3 -15.41 -0.14 -13.64
N GLY A 4 -16.04 -0.46 -14.75
CA GLY A 4 -15.92 -1.77 -15.39
C GLY A 4 -15.85 -1.64 -16.90
N PHE A 5 -15.21 -2.61 -17.52
CA PHE A 5 -15.24 -2.80 -18.96
C PHE A 5 -16.20 -3.92 -19.29
N MET A 6 -16.97 -3.76 -20.36
CA MET A 6 -17.90 -4.76 -20.79
C MET A 6 -17.93 -4.87 -22.32
N SER A 7 -18.33 -6.03 -22.85
CA SER A 7 -18.55 -6.20 -24.28
C SER A 7 -19.78 -5.45 -24.76
N LYS A 8 -19.88 -5.22 -26.07
CA LYS A 8 -21.04 -4.57 -26.69
C LYS A 8 -22.37 -5.29 -26.39
N GLU A 9 -22.35 -6.61 -26.29
CA GLU A 9 -23.55 -7.39 -25.98
C GLU A 9 -24.10 -7.10 -24.58
N LEU A 10 -23.25 -6.68 -23.66
CA LEU A 10 -23.60 -6.33 -22.28
C LEU A 10 -23.98 -4.85 -22.10
N GLU A 11 -23.84 -4.01 -23.13
CA GLU A 11 -24.12 -2.57 -23.07
C GLU A 11 -25.55 -2.28 -22.57
N LYS A 12 -26.50 -3.16 -22.88
CA LYS A 12 -27.88 -3.06 -22.38
C LYS A 12 -27.96 -2.99 -20.85
N PHE A 13 -27.02 -3.59 -20.14
CA PHE A 13 -26.98 -3.57 -18.67
C PHE A 13 -26.49 -2.25 -18.11
N SER A 14 -25.74 -1.44 -18.87
CA SER A 14 -25.30 -0.11 -18.44
C SER A 14 -26.48 0.82 -18.11
N ARG A 15 -27.62 0.59 -18.75
CA ARG A 15 -28.86 1.35 -18.52
C ARG A 15 -29.41 1.15 -17.11
N TYR A 16 -29.09 0.05 -16.44
CA TYR A 16 -29.57 -0.24 -15.08
C TYR A 16 -28.73 0.49 -14.02
N SER A 17 -27.45 0.78 -14.29
CA SER A 17 -26.57 1.49 -13.36
C SER A 17 -27.00 2.94 -13.12
N ASN A 18 -27.72 3.54 -14.06
CA ASN A 18 -28.12 4.95 -14.01
C ASN A 18 -29.52 5.19 -13.42
N LYS A 19 -30.30 4.12 -13.12
CA LYS A 19 -31.74 4.28 -12.87
C LYS A 19 -32.14 4.63 -11.44
N TYR A 20 -31.35 4.32 -10.41
CA TYR A 20 -31.87 4.34 -9.03
C TYR A 20 -31.10 5.15 -8.00
N LEU A 21 -29.83 5.47 -8.21
CA LEU A 21 -29.01 6.11 -7.16
C LEU A 21 -28.37 7.44 -7.58
N GLY A 22 -28.63 7.90 -8.79
CA GLY A 22 -27.98 9.10 -9.33
C GLY A 22 -26.44 8.96 -9.38
N TYR A 23 -25.83 9.52 -10.38
CA TYR A 23 -24.39 9.60 -10.47
C TYR A 23 -23.91 10.85 -9.76
N ASN A 24 -22.97 10.71 -8.83
CA ASN A 24 -22.35 11.89 -8.23
C ASN A 24 -21.46 12.57 -9.26
N ARG A 25 -21.92 13.67 -9.85
CA ARG A 25 -21.20 14.41 -10.91
C ARG A 25 -19.84 14.90 -10.47
N ILE A 26 -19.70 15.32 -9.21
CA ILE A 26 -18.41 15.76 -8.64
C ILE A 26 -17.41 14.59 -8.67
N SER A 27 -17.84 13.40 -8.26
CA SER A 27 -16.98 12.21 -8.31
C SER A 27 -16.62 11.80 -9.74
N GLU A 28 -17.52 12.02 -10.70
CA GLU A 28 -17.27 11.78 -12.13
C GLU A 28 -16.21 12.75 -12.66
N ASP A 29 -16.36 14.04 -12.40
CA ASP A 29 -15.41 15.08 -12.83
C ASP A 29 -14.01 14.84 -12.25
N ILE A 30 -13.93 14.45 -10.97
CA ILE A 30 -12.67 14.07 -10.33
C ILE A 30 -12.05 12.83 -11.00
N ALA A 31 -12.85 11.81 -11.31
CA ALA A 31 -12.35 10.61 -11.99
C ALA A 31 -11.84 10.92 -13.40
N ILE A 32 -12.56 11.77 -14.15
CA ILE A 32 -12.13 12.21 -15.49
C ILE A 32 -10.85 13.01 -15.40
N ALA A 33 -10.73 13.92 -14.43
CA ALA A 33 -9.51 14.69 -14.19
C ALA A 33 -8.34 13.76 -13.83
N ALA A 34 -8.55 12.75 -12.98
CA ALA A 34 -7.56 11.75 -12.63
C ALA A 34 -7.08 10.98 -13.87
N LEU A 35 -8.01 10.50 -14.71
CA LEU A 35 -7.66 9.80 -15.96
C LEU A 35 -6.86 10.65 -16.95
N LYS A 36 -7.04 11.98 -16.91
CA LYS A 36 -6.27 12.93 -17.74
C LYS A 36 -4.92 13.29 -17.14
N SER A 37 -4.63 12.89 -15.92
CA SER A 37 -3.40 13.23 -15.17
C SER A 37 -2.33 12.13 -15.27
N ASP A 38 -2.13 11.54 -16.44
CA ASP A 38 -1.24 10.39 -16.67
C ASP A 38 0.19 10.64 -16.16
N ALA A 39 0.77 11.82 -16.44
CA ALA A 39 2.11 12.18 -15.99
C ALA A 39 2.25 12.15 -14.46
N HIS A 40 1.22 12.61 -13.73
CA HIS A 40 1.18 12.57 -12.27
C HIS A 40 1.20 11.12 -11.75
N TYR A 41 0.35 10.26 -12.29
CA TYR A 41 0.27 8.87 -11.84
C TYR A 41 1.51 8.06 -12.22
N ARG A 42 2.14 8.32 -13.36
CA ARG A 42 3.43 7.72 -13.73
C ARG A 42 4.53 8.12 -12.76
N ASN A 43 4.56 9.39 -12.35
CA ASN A 43 5.53 9.83 -11.33
C ASN A 43 5.31 9.17 -9.99
N ILE A 44 4.05 9.05 -9.51
CA ILE A 44 3.72 8.32 -8.29
C ILE A 44 4.19 6.86 -8.40
N ALA A 45 3.88 6.19 -9.49
CA ALA A 45 4.29 4.80 -9.70
C ALA A 45 5.82 4.64 -9.66
N LYS A 46 6.57 5.58 -10.24
CA LYS A 46 8.03 5.61 -10.17
C LYS A 46 8.51 5.73 -8.73
N LEU A 47 8.01 6.72 -7.97
CA LEU A 47 8.39 6.91 -6.57
C LEU A 47 8.07 5.68 -5.70
N MET A 48 6.92 5.06 -5.93
CA MET A 48 6.55 3.82 -5.23
C MET A 48 7.48 2.65 -5.56
N ASN A 49 7.97 2.55 -6.80
CA ASN A 49 8.96 1.53 -7.17
C ASN A 49 10.31 1.79 -6.48
N GLU A 50 10.78 3.03 -6.48
CA GLU A 50 12.01 3.42 -5.79
C GLU A 50 11.94 3.12 -4.29
N ASP A 51 10.78 3.34 -3.66
CA ASP A 51 10.58 3.00 -2.26
C ASP A 51 10.54 1.49 -2.02
N ARG A 52 9.91 0.69 -2.90
CA ARG A 52 9.95 -0.79 -2.80
C ARG A 52 11.39 -1.31 -2.85
N GLU A 53 12.18 -0.85 -3.81
CA GLU A 53 13.59 -1.20 -3.93
C GLU A 53 14.37 -0.80 -2.65
N ARG A 54 14.04 0.33 -2.06
CA ARG A 54 14.65 0.78 -0.81
C ARG A 54 14.32 -0.14 0.36
N TYR A 55 13.04 -0.55 0.50
CA TYR A 55 12.65 -1.52 1.52
C TYR A 55 13.36 -2.85 1.35
N GLU A 56 13.45 -3.37 0.13
CA GLU A 56 14.15 -4.61 -0.15
C GLU A 56 15.64 -4.49 0.20
N LYS A 57 16.29 -3.43 -0.23
CA LYS A 57 17.71 -3.18 -0.01
C LYS A 57 18.07 -2.95 1.46
N GLU A 58 17.23 -2.25 2.21
CA GLU A 58 17.55 -1.85 3.58
C GLU A 58 16.96 -2.78 4.65
N ILE A 59 15.79 -3.37 4.39
CA ILE A 59 15.14 -4.29 5.34
C ILE A 59 15.35 -5.74 4.95
N GLY A 60 15.34 -6.07 3.66
CA GLY A 60 15.50 -7.45 3.20
C GLY A 60 16.86 -8.07 3.55
N VAL A 61 17.85 -7.27 3.87
CA VAL A 61 19.20 -7.72 4.29
C VAL A 61 19.33 -7.92 5.80
N LEU A 62 18.33 -7.52 6.59
CA LEU A 62 18.39 -7.67 8.05
C LEU A 62 18.13 -9.14 8.45
N PRO A 63 18.83 -9.66 9.46
CA PRO A 63 18.64 -11.03 9.90
C PRO A 63 17.19 -11.34 10.29
N GLY A 64 16.63 -12.40 9.70
CA GLY A 64 15.27 -12.85 9.96
C GLY A 64 14.15 -12.04 9.28
N PHE A 65 14.49 -10.97 8.58
CA PHE A 65 13.55 -10.20 7.78
C PHE A 65 13.48 -10.73 6.33
N LYS A 66 12.31 -10.59 5.72
CA LYS A 66 12.11 -10.85 4.29
C LYS A 66 11.08 -9.86 3.77
N VAL A 67 11.44 -9.10 2.77
CA VAL A 67 10.52 -8.25 2.01
C VAL A 67 10.00 -9.06 0.83
N TYR A 68 8.68 -9.10 0.65
CA TYR A 68 8.07 -9.80 -0.48
C TYR A 68 7.88 -8.84 -1.65
N GLU A 69 8.14 -9.34 -2.86
CA GLU A 69 7.86 -8.60 -4.09
C GLU A 69 6.40 -8.15 -4.14
N SER A 70 6.19 -6.91 -4.57
CA SER A 70 4.86 -6.31 -4.65
C SER A 70 4.76 -5.36 -5.84
N VAL A 71 3.60 -5.36 -6.48
CA VAL A 71 3.18 -4.35 -7.48
C VAL A 71 2.04 -3.48 -6.97
N ALA A 72 1.60 -3.72 -5.72
CA ALA A 72 0.52 -2.98 -5.08
C ALA A 72 1.04 -1.70 -4.40
N ASN A 73 0.14 -0.92 -3.81
CA ASN A 73 0.48 0.25 -3.00
C ASN A 73 0.87 -0.10 -1.55
N PHE A 74 1.21 -1.36 -1.30
CA PHE A 74 1.70 -1.84 0.00
C PHE A 74 2.76 -2.91 -0.22
N ILE A 75 3.54 -3.16 0.81
CA ILE A 75 4.50 -4.25 0.90
C ILE A 75 4.15 -5.15 2.07
N LEU A 76 4.52 -6.42 1.95
CA LEU A 76 4.47 -7.41 3.01
C LEU A 76 5.89 -7.71 3.45
N ILE A 77 6.13 -7.69 4.76
CA ILE A 77 7.45 -7.95 5.35
C ILE A 77 7.28 -9.03 6.41
N LYS A 78 8.04 -10.12 6.28
CA LYS A 78 8.24 -11.07 7.38
C LYS A 78 9.27 -10.50 8.34
N TYR A 79 9.06 -10.67 9.63
CA TYR A 79 9.95 -10.22 10.69
C TYR A 79 10.11 -11.28 11.78
N PRO A 80 11.21 -11.28 12.57
CA PRO A 80 11.38 -12.15 13.72
C PRO A 80 10.30 -11.88 14.77
N ILE A 81 9.59 -12.92 15.21
CA ILE A 81 8.40 -12.79 16.08
C ILE A 81 8.71 -12.11 17.41
N GLU A 82 9.92 -12.30 17.92
CA GLU A 82 10.41 -11.68 19.14
C GLU A 82 10.45 -10.16 19.09
N LEU A 83 10.51 -9.56 17.89
CA LEU A 83 10.50 -8.11 17.70
C LEU A 83 9.10 -7.52 17.63
N LYS A 84 8.05 -8.35 17.68
CA LYS A 84 6.65 -7.91 17.46
C LYS A 84 6.25 -6.77 18.40
N GLU A 85 6.44 -6.96 19.70
CA GLU A 85 6.02 -5.96 20.71
C GLU A 85 6.82 -4.66 20.59
N ALA A 86 8.13 -4.76 20.35
CA ALA A 86 8.99 -3.60 20.16
C ALA A 86 8.61 -2.79 18.92
N LEU A 87 8.33 -3.47 17.79
CA LEU A 87 7.86 -2.82 16.57
C LEU A 87 6.49 -2.17 16.76
N GLN A 88 5.54 -2.86 17.42
CA GLN A 88 4.21 -2.30 17.69
C GLN A 88 4.30 -1.04 18.55
N LYS A 89 5.11 -1.06 19.60
CA LYS A 89 5.33 0.07 20.48
C LYS A 89 5.96 1.25 19.73
N ALA A 90 7.04 1.02 18.99
CA ALA A 90 7.75 2.06 18.26
C ALA A 90 6.86 2.75 17.22
N PHE A 91 6.06 1.99 16.46
CA PHE A 91 5.12 2.57 15.51
C PHE A 91 3.98 3.33 16.18
N ALA A 92 3.47 2.83 17.32
CA ALA A 92 2.43 3.53 18.08
C ALA A 92 2.91 4.87 18.64
N GLU A 93 4.12 4.92 19.21
CA GLU A 93 4.76 6.14 19.72
C GLU A 93 4.94 7.21 18.64
N GLN A 94 5.21 6.78 17.40
CA GLN A 94 5.35 7.67 16.25
C GLN A 94 4.01 7.94 15.53
N SER A 95 2.88 7.44 16.05
CA SER A 95 1.55 7.55 15.43
C SER A 95 1.45 6.92 14.02
N TYR A 96 2.29 5.95 13.71
CA TYR A 96 2.23 5.19 12.47
C TYR A 96 1.34 3.95 12.63
N LYS A 97 0.37 3.81 11.72
CA LYS A 97 -0.51 2.63 11.66
C LYS A 97 0.01 1.63 10.62
N VAL A 98 0.66 0.59 11.08
CA VAL A 98 1.02 -0.57 10.27
C VAL A 98 0.14 -1.77 10.64
N LYS A 99 -0.17 -2.63 9.68
CA LYS A 99 -0.99 -3.80 9.95
C LYS A 99 -0.11 -5.00 10.26
N PHE A 100 -0.07 -5.40 11.53
CA PHE A 100 0.45 -6.70 11.94
C PHE A 100 -0.59 -7.78 11.61
N MET A 101 -0.17 -8.79 10.88
CA MET A 101 -1.05 -9.90 10.48
C MET A 101 -1.27 -10.80 11.69
N ASN A 102 -2.49 -11.35 11.82
CA ASN A 102 -2.87 -12.20 12.94
C ASN A 102 -3.29 -13.62 12.52
N GLU A 103 -3.38 -13.86 11.21
CA GLU A 103 -3.71 -15.16 10.65
C GLU A 103 -2.57 -16.15 10.94
N PRO A 104 -2.85 -17.42 11.29
CA PRO A 104 -1.86 -18.38 11.79
C PRO A 104 -0.62 -18.51 10.90
N ASP A 105 -0.80 -18.52 9.59
CA ASP A 105 0.28 -18.74 8.62
C ASP A 105 1.14 -17.51 8.34
N ILE A 106 0.65 -16.32 8.71
CA ILE A 106 1.31 -15.04 8.44
C ILE A 106 1.40 -14.12 9.66
N ASN A 107 1.24 -14.67 10.87
CA ASN A 107 1.30 -13.91 12.13
C ASN A 107 2.67 -13.28 12.44
N THR A 108 3.69 -13.65 11.68
CA THR A 108 5.03 -13.06 11.69
C THR A 108 5.24 -12.04 10.57
N HIS A 109 4.15 -11.53 10.01
CA HIS A 109 4.21 -10.58 8.91
C HIS A 109 3.55 -9.25 9.29
N LEU A 110 4.08 -8.19 8.73
CA LEU A 110 3.45 -6.87 8.79
C LEU A 110 3.23 -6.35 7.35
N ARG A 111 2.13 -5.65 7.17
CA ARG A 111 1.78 -5.00 5.91
C ARG A 111 1.91 -3.49 6.07
N ILE A 112 2.70 -2.87 5.23
CA ILE A 112 2.95 -1.44 5.23
C ILE A 112 2.38 -0.86 3.94
N THR A 113 1.48 0.10 4.04
CA THR A 113 1.05 0.91 2.90
C THR A 113 2.15 1.91 2.59
N LEU A 114 2.57 1.99 1.33
CA LEU A 114 3.56 2.96 0.89
C LEU A 114 2.97 4.38 0.98
N GLY A 115 3.63 5.22 1.74
CA GLY A 115 3.32 6.64 1.89
C GLY A 115 4.18 7.51 0.97
N CYS A 116 4.39 8.77 1.34
CA CYS A 116 5.39 9.59 0.67
C CYS A 116 6.82 9.13 1.07
N PRO A 117 7.85 9.48 0.29
CA PRO A 117 9.22 9.01 0.54
C PRO A 117 9.74 9.28 1.95
N GLU A 118 9.38 10.42 2.54
CA GLU A 118 9.76 10.81 3.90
C GLU A 118 9.13 9.87 4.94
N GLN A 119 7.86 9.52 4.76
CA GLN A 119 7.14 8.58 5.65
C GLN A 119 7.73 7.18 5.55
N ASN A 120 8.00 6.71 4.33
CA ASN A 120 8.63 5.43 4.11
C ASN A 120 10.02 5.36 4.75
N ARG A 121 10.79 6.47 4.71
CA ARG A 121 12.09 6.56 5.36
C ARG A 121 11.99 6.37 6.88
N ILE A 122 11.06 7.06 7.53
CA ILE A 122 10.82 6.93 8.97
C ILE A 122 10.50 5.48 9.34
N VAL A 123 9.64 4.82 8.56
CA VAL A 123 9.28 3.41 8.79
C VAL A 123 10.50 2.49 8.65
N ILE A 124 11.31 2.69 7.63
CA ILE A 124 12.55 1.92 7.42
C ILE A 124 13.51 2.12 8.60
N ASP A 125 13.76 3.37 8.98
CA ASP A 125 14.70 3.68 10.07
C ASP A 125 14.20 3.11 11.40
N THR A 126 12.90 3.14 11.68
CA THR A 126 12.29 2.52 12.87
C THR A 126 12.53 1.00 12.90
N ILE A 127 12.32 0.31 11.77
CA ILE A 127 12.57 -1.14 11.72
C ILE A 127 14.04 -1.45 11.95
N LYS A 128 14.94 -0.69 11.31
CA LYS A 128 16.40 -0.88 11.47
C LYS A 128 16.85 -0.65 12.90
N GLU A 129 16.34 0.37 13.56
CA GLU A 129 16.66 0.65 14.97
C GLU A 129 16.23 -0.50 15.89
N ILE A 130 15.04 -1.04 15.69
CA ILE A 130 14.54 -2.17 16.50
C ILE A 130 15.31 -3.45 16.19
N ALA A 131 15.68 -3.69 14.94
CA ALA A 131 16.41 -4.88 14.52
C ALA A 131 17.89 -4.88 14.98
N SER A 132 18.44 -3.72 15.38
CA SER A 132 19.83 -3.57 15.84
C SER A 132 19.99 -3.72 17.36
N LYS A 133 18.89 -3.83 18.09
CA LYS A 133 18.88 -4.00 19.57
C LYS A 133 18.86 -5.46 19.98
#